data_c499a813538b99e8d710975a42a1fbba
#
_entry.id   c499a813538b99e8d710975a42a1fbba
#
_cell.length_a   1.000
_cell.length_b   1.000
_cell.length_c   1.000
_cell.angle_alpha   90.00
_cell.angle_beta   90.00
_cell.angle_gamma   90.00
#
_symmetry.space_group_name_H-M   'P 1'
#
loop_
_entity.id
_entity.type
_entity.pdbx_description
1 polymer ?
#
loop_
_entity_poly.entity_id
_entity_poly.type
_entity_poly.pdbx_seq_one_letter_code
_entity_poly.pdbx_strand_id
1 'polypeptide(L)'
;MSAAACGELLMCAGSRLHPHPFPGFFDRKMSISFRRLSLLATLSAAAFGAAPVTVCAASAASAETLATGSVGASSTVSTAASTSGASETTAAGGNAGPAYGPELQGFTYPEPVSQYDFTSQGVALHMAYMDVKPAHANGRTVVLLHGKNFCGATWEATIHRLSEAGYRVIAPDQIGFCKSSKPEHYQYSFQQLARNTHALLESLGVKDATIVGHSTGGMLAVRYALMYPRETQQLVLVNPIGLEDWKAKGVPSLSVDDWYRRELKTSADGIRRYEQSTYYAGQWRADYEPWVQMLAGMYRGPGKQIVAWNSALLYDMIYTQPVVYEFGQLSMPTLLLIGQKDTTAIGKDAASPEVRAKIGHYPELGKAAAKAIPDATLVEFADLGHAPQMQDPDAFHKALLEGLAGASTNH
;
A
#
# COMPACT_ATOMS: atom_id res chain seq x y z
N MET A 1 -1.83 56.70 54.18
CA MET A 1 -2.44 56.36 55.50
C MET A 1 -2.44 54.86 55.52
N SER A 2 -1.44 54.27 56.13
CA SER A 2 -1.37 53.75 57.51
C SER A 2 -2.07 52.41 57.61
N ALA A 3 -1.53 51.27 57.90
CA ALA A 3 -0.42 50.78 58.73
C ALA A 3 -0.78 49.30 58.89
N ALA A 4 0.14 48.32 58.70
CA ALA A 4 0.93 47.71 59.78
C ALA A 4 0.04 46.95 60.78
N ALA A 5 0.26 45.68 61.12
CA ALA A 5 1.42 45.06 61.68
C ALA A 5 1.08 43.59 62.03
N CYS A 6 2.07 42.71 62.00
CA CYS A 6 2.62 41.91 63.10
C CYS A 6 1.67 40.91 63.81
N GLY A 7 2.07 39.69 63.92
CA GLY A 7 2.97 39.01 64.76
C GLY A 7 2.70 37.54 64.93
N GLU A 8 3.73 36.83 64.95
CA GLU A 8 4.34 35.88 65.90
C GLU A 8 3.79 34.44 65.98
N LEU A 9 4.67 33.55 65.56
CA LEU A 9 5.29 32.44 66.30
C LEU A 9 4.40 31.57 67.22
N LEU A 10 4.33 30.29 66.97
CA LEU A 10 4.66 29.27 67.95
C LEU A 10 5.17 27.98 67.35
N MET A 11 6.36 27.58 67.72
CA MET A 11 6.95 26.26 67.54
C MET A 11 6.30 25.24 68.46
N CYS A 12 6.11 24.02 68.04
CA CYS A 12 6.34 22.83 68.89
C CYS A 12 6.45 21.54 68.09
N ALA A 13 7.62 20.92 68.22
CA ALA A 13 7.91 19.51 68.49
C ALA A 13 7.35 18.43 67.53
N GLY A 14 8.09 17.82 66.70
CA GLY A 14 9.05 16.74 66.96
C GLY A 14 8.40 15.40 67.27
N SER A 15 8.27 14.53 66.28
CA SER A 15 8.30 13.07 66.50
C SER A 15 8.90 12.37 65.31
N ARG A 16 10.08 11.80 65.56
CA ARG A 16 10.77 10.88 64.66
C ARG A 16 10.01 9.57 64.68
N LEU A 17 9.69 9.03 63.48
CA LEU A 17 9.32 7.63 63.31
C LEU A 17 10.42 6.94 62.55
N HIS A 18 10.99 5.93 63.16
CA HIS A 18 11.99 5.01 62.64
C HIS A 18 11.42 4.17 61.47
N PRO A 19 12.24 3.80 60.47
CA PRO A 19 11.86 2.79 59.50
C PRO A 19 12.08 1.39 60.08
N HIS A 20 11.02 0.56 60.03
CA HIS A 20 11.13 -0.87 60.28
C HIS A 20 11.66 -1.58 59.01
N PRO A 21 12.61 -2.53 59.15
CA PRO A 21 13.10 -3.34 58.00
C PRO A 21 12.14 -4.49 57.71
N PHE A 22 11.73 -4.64 56.46
CA PHE A 22 11.08 -5.86 55.96
C PHE A 22 12.17 -6.92 55.70
N PRO A 23 11.89 -8.21 56.02
CA PRO A 23 12.86 -9.29 55.91
C PRO A 23 13.05 -9.73 54.43
N GLY A 24 14.30 -10.01 54.11
CA GLY A 24 14.75 -10.44 52.80
C GLY A 24 14.12 -11.74 52.34
N PHE A 25 13.84 -11.81 51.04
CA PHE A 25 13.57 -13.03 50.35
C PHE A 25 14.78 -13.42 49.46
N PHE A 26 15.21 -14.63 49.71
CA PHE A 26 16.32 -15.40 49.19
C PHE A 26 16.74 -15.15 47.76
N ASP A 27 18.00 -14.83 47.62
CA ASP A 27 18.84 -14.98 46.42
C ASP A 27 19.02 -16.47 46.12
N ARG A 28 18.39 -16.98 45.07
CA ARG A 28 18.70 -18.30 44.45
C ARG A 28 19.42 -18.07 43.16
N LYS A 29 20.74 -18.05 43.24
CA LYS A 29 21.62 -18.27 42.09
C LYS A 29 21.38 -19.70 41.59
N MET A 30 20.65 -19.86 40.48
CA MET A 30 20.62 -21.11 39.72
C MET A 30 21.82 -21.12 38.78
N SER A 31 22.84 -21.86 39.19
CA SER A 31 23.97 -22.25 38.37
C SER A 31 23.52 -23.37 37.42
N ILE A 32 23.38 -23.08 36.14
CA ILE A 32 23.13 -24.09 35.09
C ILE A 32 24.47 -24.59 34.60
N SER A 33 24.81 -25.78 35.08
CA SER A 33 25.96 -26.55 34.60
C SER A 33 25.68 -27.12 33.20
N PHE A 34 26.44 -26.65 32.20
CA PHE A 34 26.46 -27.26 30.87
C PHE A 34 27.19 -28.58 30.91
N ARG A 35 26.47 -29.69 31.01
CA ARG A 35 27.00 -31.02 30.67
C ARG A 35 26.95 -31.21 29.15
N ARG A 36 28.10 -31.29 28.53
CA ARG A 36 28.26 -31.74 27.15
C ARG A 36 27.76 -33.20 27.05
N LEU A 37 26.65 -33.38 26.31
CA LEU A 37 26.21 -34.71 25.88
C LEU A 37 26.70 -34.92 24.46
N SER A 38 27.77 -35.71 24.31
CA SER A 38 28.20 -36.21 23.01
C SER A 38 27.26 -37.36 22.63
N LEU A 39 26.46 -37.15 21.59
CA LEU A 39 25.66 -38.20 20.98
C LEU A 39 26.40 -38.69 19.73
N LEU A 40 26.92 -39.92 19.78
CA LEU A 40 27.37 -40.67 18.61
C LEU A 40 26.16 -40.93 17.70
N ALA A 41 26.20 -40.43 16.49
CA ALA A 41 25.25 -40.80 15.44
C ALA A 41 25.80 -42.05 14.72
N THR A 42 25.16 -43.19 14.95
CA THR A 42 25.36 -44.39 14.14
C THR A 42 24.61 -44.23 12.81
N LEU A 43 25.34 -44.21 11.70
CA LEU A 43 24.80 -44.35 10.35
C LEU A 43 24.17 -45.73 10.17
N SER A 44 22.88 -45.81 9.96
CA SER A 44 22.21 -46.96 9.34
C SER A 44 21.92 -46.64 7.89
N ALA A 45 22.65 -47.24 6.97
CA ALA A 45 22.36 -47.22 5.55
C ALA A 45 21.21 -48.17 5.25
N ALA A 46 20.05 -47.63 4.89
CA ALA A 46 18.98 -48.41 4.29
C ALA A 46 19.04 -48.24 2.77
N ALA A 47 19.38 -49.34 2.12
CA ALA A 47 19.37 -49.48 0.67
C ALA A 47 17.93 -49.51 0.17
N PHE A 48 17.49 -48.50 -0.59
CA PHE A 48 16.26 -48.59 -1.37
C PHE A 48 16.60 -49.01 -2.79
N GLY A 49 16.05 -50.18 -3.17
CA GLY A 49 16.18 -50.78 -4.50
C GLY A 49 15.49 -49.91 -5.57
N ALA A 50 16.22 -49.69 -6.65
CA ALA A 50 15.70 -49.07 -7.87
C ALA A 50 14.83 -50.08 -8.65
N ALA A 51 13.58 -49.77 -8.88
CA ALA A 51 12.75 -50.42 -9.87
C ALA A 51 12.85 -49.67 -11.20
N PRO A 52 12.96 -50.37 -12.35
CA PRO A 52 13.09 -49.70 -13.64
C PRO A 52 11.71 -49.21 -14.12
N VAL A 53 11.66 -47.95 -14.50
CA VAL A 53 10.52 -47.35 -15.17
C VAL A 53 10.65 -47.69 -16.65
N THR A 54 9.72 -48.49 -17.16
CA THR A 54 9.58 -48.82 -18.58
C THR A 54 8.99 -47.61 -19.31
N VAL A 55 9.76 -47.01 -20.21
CA VAL A 55 9.29 -45.98 -21.14
C VAL A 55 8.59 -46.67 -22.30
N CYS A 56 7.26 -46.51 -22.40
CA CYS A 56 6.51 -46.84 -23.63
C CYS A 56 6.65 -45.67 -24.61
N ALA A 57 7.43 -45.89 -25.68
CA ALA A 57 7.43 -45.04 -26.85
C ALA A 57 6.17 -45.35 -27.68
N ALA A 58 5.30 -44.38 -27.86
CA ALA A 58 4.23 -44.42 -28.86
C ALA A 58 4.69 -43.71 -30.12
N SER A 59 4.66 -44.50 -31.18
CA SER A 59 5.09 -44.25 -32.54
C SER A 59 4.22 -43.19 -33.27
N ALA A 60 4.86 -42.38 -34.07
CA ALA A 60 4.25 -41.50 -35.06
C ALA A 60 3.78 -42.29 -36.29
N ALA A 61 2.66 -41.95 -36.84
CA ALA A 61 2.24 -42.25 -38.21
C ALA A 61 1.47 -41.04 -38.77
N SER A 62 2.09 -40.28 -39.60
CA SER A 62 2.05 -40.21 -41.06
C SER A 62 0.79 -39.57 -41.65
N ALA A 63 1.07 -38.51 -42.31
CA ALA A 63 0.37 -37.66 -43.26
C ALA A 63 -0.47 -38.41 -44.30
N GLU A 64 -1.54 -37.77 -44.74
CA GLU A 64 -1.92 -37.79 -46.16
C GLU A 64 -2.56 -36.48 -46.63
N THR A 65 -2.06 -36.03 -47.71
CA THR A 65 -2.36 -34.87 -48.54
C THR A 65 -3.48 -35.24 -49.54
N LEU A 66 -4.27 -34.25 -49.97
CA LEU A 66 -4.93 -34.08 -51.27
C LEU A 66 -6.19 -33.22 -51.07
N ALA A 67 -6.63 -32.29 -51.91
CA ALA A 67 -6.15 -31.64 -53.11
C ALA A 67 -7.12 -30.48 -53.41
N THR A 68 -6.59 -29.43 -53.93
CA THR A 68 -7.10 -28.48 -54.95
C THR A 68 -8.59 -28.36 -55.27
N GLY A 69 -9.08 -27.11 -55.27
CA GLY A 69 -10.29 -26.66 -55.94
C GLY A 69 -10.38 -25.13 -55.96
N SER A 70 -9.83 -24.54 -57.03
CA SER A 70 -9.99 -23.13 -57.40
C SER A 70 -11.29 -22.94 -58.16
N VAL A 71 -11.88 -21.74 -58.13
CA VAL A 71 -12.69 -20.96 -59.12
C VAL A 71 -13.62 -20.06 -58.28
N GLY A 72 -13.75 -18.75 -58.41
CA GLY A 72 -13.59 -17.83 -59.48
C GLY A 72 -14.18 -16.48 -58.98
N ALA A 73 -13.63 -15.42 -59.43
CA ALA A 73 -13.97 -14.04 -59.18
C ALA A 73 -15.41 -13.68 -59.61
N SER A 74 -16.07 -12.78 -58.91
CA SER A 74 -16.87 -11.75 -59.57
C SER A 74 -17.06 -10.52 -58.66
N SER A 75 -16.53 -9.43 -59.10
CA SER A 75 -16.73 -8.07 -58.63
C SER A 75 -18.12 -7.58 -59.05
N THR A 76 -18.85 -6.98 -58.09
CA THR A 76 -19.84 -5.96 -58.45
C THR A 76 -19.74 -4.80 -57.46
N VAL A 77 -19.33 -3.67 -58.01
CA VAL A 77 -19.45 -2.33 -57.43
C VAL A 77 -20.93 -1.96 -57.46
N SER A 78 -21.48 -1.56 -56.34
CA SER A 78 -22.74 -0.82 -56.28
C SER A 78 -22.60 0.38 -55.34
N THR A 79 -22.58 1.53 -55.93
CA THR A 79 -22.79 2.85 -55.32
C THR A 79 -24.27 3.03 -55.03
N ALA A 80 -24.59 3.37 -53.73
CA ALA A 80 -25.84 4.09 -53.43
C ALA A 80 -25.78 4.77 -52.06
N ALA A 81 -25.82 6.08 -52.15
CA ALA A 81 -26.68 7.04 -51.47
C ALA A 81 -26.63 7.12 -49.91
N SER A 82 -26.10 8.24 -49.51
CA SER A 82 -26.23 8.87 -48.18
C SER A 82 -27.71 9.04 -47.79
N THR A 83 -28.10 8.48 -46.65
CA THR A 83 -29.24 8.96 -45.88
C THR A 83 -28.76 9.26 -44.47
N SER A 84 -28.81 10.52 -44.10
CA SER A 84 -28.62 11.04 -42.76
C SER A 84 -29.71 10.48 -41.83
N GLY A 85 -29.39 9.44 -41.08
CA GLY A 85 -30.18 8.97 -39.96
C GLY A 85 -29.55 9.52 -38.69
N ALA A 86 -30.23 10.42 -38.01
CA ALA A 86 -29.92 10.79 -36.64
C ALA A 86 -30.02 9.53 -35.79
N SER A 87 -28.87 9.02 -35.38
CA SER A 87 -28.77 7.89 -34.44
C SER A 87 -29.07 8.47 -33.06
N GLU A 88 -30.22 8.14 -32.52
CA GLU A 88 -30.54 8.27 -31.11
C GLU A 88 -29.42 7.55 -30.34
N THR A 89 -28.64 8.35 -29.64
CA THR A 89 -27.67 7.85 -28.63
C THR A 89 -28.48 7.27 -27.48
N THR A 90 -28.84 6.00 -27.57
CA THR A 90 -29.19 5.22 -26.39
C THR A 90 -27.98 5.28 -25.47
N ALA A 91 -28.18 5.83 -24.30
CA ALA A 91 -27.22 5.82 -23.20
C ALA A 91 -26.83 4.36 -22.90
N ALA A 92 -25.79 3.87 -23.56
CA ALA A 92 -25.10 2.61 -23.22
C ALA A 92 -24.30 2.89 -21.96
N GLY A 93 -24.87 2.46 -20.84
CA GLY A 93 -24.41 2.76 -19.50
C GLY A 93 -23.02 2.26 -19.15
N GLY A 94 -22.38 3.05 -18.34
CA GLY A 94 -21.56 2.68 -17.17
C GLY A 94 -20.18 2.03 -17.35
N ASN A 95 -19.84 1.43 -18.48
CA ASN A 95 -18.57 0.72 -18.65
C ASN A 95 -17.79 1.07 -19.94
N ALA A 96 -18.17 2.13 -20.62
CA ALA A 96 -17.46 2.64 -21.79
C ALA A 96 -16.13 3.29 -21.37
N GLY A 97 -15.09 3.13 -22.19
CA GLY A 97 -13.78 3.73 -21.95
C GLY A 97 -12.62 2.87 -22.43
N PRO A 98 -11.37 3.30 -22.25
CA PRO A 98 -10.19 2.55 -22.69
C PRO A 98 -10.10 1.19 -21.98
N ALA A 99 -9.57 0.19 -22.69
CA ALA A 99 -9.18 -1.10 -22.14
C ALA A 99 -7.66 -1.20 -22.11
N TYR A 100 -7.09 -1.58 -20.97
CA TYR A 100 -5.64 -1.71 -20.80
C TYR A 100 -5.26 -3.17 -20.54
N GLY A 101 -3.99 -3.51 -20.82
CA GLY A 101 -3.44 -4.81 -20.46
C GLY A 101 -3.35 -5.01 -18.93
N PRO A 102 -3.08 -6.24 -18.46
CA PRO A 102 -3.01 -6.55 -17.03
C PRO A 102 -1.91 -5.76 -16.29
N GLU A 103 -0.86 -5.35 -16.97
CA GLU A 103 0.20 -4.49 -16.46
C GLU A 103 0.04 -3.06 -16.99
N LEU A 104 -1.19 -2.62 -17.10
CA LEU A 104 -1.56 -1.27 -17.51
C LEU A 104 -0.94 -0.84 -18.86
N GLN A 105 -0.69 -1.83 -19.76
CA GLN A 105 -0.22 -1.54 -21.10
C GLN A 105 -1.26 -0.67 -21.83
N GLY A 106 -0.77 0.39 -22.47
CA GLY A 106 -1.60 1.39 -23.14
C GLY A 106 -1.92 2.63 -22.32
N PHE A 107 -1.63 2.64 -21.00
CA PHE A 107 -1.74 3.84 -20.16
C PHE A 107 -0.38 4.57 -20.07
N THR A 108 -0.39 5.88 -20.30
CA THR A 108 0.81 6.72 -20.24
C THR A 108 1.05 7.21 -18.81
N TYR A 109 2.29 7.08 -18.33
CA TYR A 109 2.74 7.66 -17.07
C TYR A 109 3.29 9.07 -17.26
N PRO A 110 3.27 9.92 -16.21
CA PRO A 110 3.77 11.30 -16.31
C PRO A 110 5.28 11.37 -16.53
N GLU A 111 6.01 10.37 -16.04
CA GLU A 111 7.47 10.29 -16.11
C GLU A 111 7.93 8.97 -16.74
N PRO A 112 9.16 8.87 -17.24
CA PRO A 112 9.70 7.64 -17.78
C PRO A 112 9.64 6.49 -16.76
N VAL A 113 9.13 5.33 -17.20
CA VAL A 113 9.02 4.13 -16.39
C VAL A 113 10.19 3.20 -16.67
N SER A 114 10.89 2.79 -15.62
CA SER A 114 11.91 1.75 -15.63
C SER A 114 11.37 0.47 -14.99
N GLN A 115 12.06 -0.66 -15.22
CA GLN A 115 11.73 -1.95 -14.61
C GLN A 115 12.91 -2.46 -13.79
N TYR A 116 12.62 -3.04 -12.65
CA TYR A 116 13.55 -3.78 -11.81
C TYR A 116 13.16 -5.24 -11.80
N ASP A 117 13.97 -6.07 -12.46
CA ASP A 117 13.75 -7.51 -12.57
C ASP A 117 14.38 -8.24 -11.38
N PHE A 118 13.63 -9.17 -10.78
CA PHE A 118 14.09 -9.96 -9.63
C PHE A 118 13.30 -11.26 -9.50
N THR A 119 13.76 -12.14 -8.63
CA THR A 119 13.04 -13.38 -8.29
C THR A 119 12.53 -13.31 -6.86
N SER A 120 11.26 -13.60 -6.67
CA SER A 120 10.64 -13.70 -5.35
C SER A 120 9.71 -14.90 -5.29
N GLN A 121 9.79 -15.68 -4.22
CA GLN A 121 9.01 -16.91 -4.02
C GLN A 121 9.12 -17.90 -5.20
N GLY A 122 10.30 -17.95 -5.85
CA GLY A 122 10.56 -18.82 -7.01
C GLY A 122 9.97 -18.32 -8.34
N VAL A 123 9.35 -17.14 -8.36
CA VAL A 123 8.75 -16.53 -9.56
C VAL A 123 9.60 -15.36 -10.03
N ALA A 124 9.90 -15.30 -11.33
CA ALA A 124 10.52 -14.14 -11.96
C ALA A 124 9.49 -13.01 -12.06
N LEU A 125 9.81 -11.86 -11.51
CA LEU A 125 8.95 -10.70 -11.39
C LEU A 125 9.70 -9.45 -11.84
N HIS A 126 8.94 -8.40 -12.20
CA HIS A 126 9.47 -7.06 -12.33
C HIS A 126 8.63 -6.04 -11.55
N MET A 127 9.31 -5.04 -10.98
CA MET A 127 8.69 -3.83 -10.44
C MET A 127 8.91 -2.68 -11.40
N ALA A 128 7.81 -2.07 -11.84
CA ALA A 128 7.86 -0.81 -12.58
C ALA A 128 8.03 0.34 -11.60
N TYR A 129 8.81 1.35 -11.98
CA TYR A 129 9.03 2.53 -11.14
C TYR A 129 9.39 3.75 -11.98
N MET A 130 9.09 4.94 -11.45
CA MET A 130 9.63 6.21 -11.92
C MET A 130 10.75 6.64 -10.97
N ASP A 131 11.88 7.14 -11.50
CA ASP A 131 13.03 7.68 -10.75
C ASP A 131 13.33 9.08 -11.28
N VAL A 132 12.80 10.08 -10.63
CA VAL A 132 12.89 11.49 -11.05
C VAL A 132 13.97 12.19 -10.26
N LYS A 133 15.00 12.65 -10.99
CA LYS A 133 16.13 13.38 -10.43
C LYS A 133 15.87 14.88 -10.55
N PRO A 134 16.06 15.65 -9.48
CA PRO A 134 15.88 17.10 -9.52
C PRO A 134 16.98 17.79 -10.32
N ALA A 135 16.67 18.96 -10.90
CA ALA A 135 17.68 19.80 -11.55
C ALA A 135 18.75 20.30 -10.56
N HIS A 136 18.34 20.58 -9.32
CA HIS A 136 19.21 21.03 -8.23
C HIS A 136 18.98 20.14 -7.01
N ALA A 137 19.87 19.16 -6.82
CA ALA A 137 19.70 18.16 -5.77
C ALA A 137 19.99 18.72 -4.37
N ASN A 138 19.09 18.46 -3.43
CA ASN A 138 19.28 18.72 -1.99
C ASN A 138 19.93 17.54 -1.24
N GLY A 139 20.29 16.46 -1.95
CA GLY A 139 20.93 15.27 -1.40
C GLY A 139 19.96 14.26 -0.76
N ARG A 140 18.64 14.54 -0.73
CA ARG A 140 17.63 13.70 -0.10
C ARG A 140 16.78 12.96 -1.13
N THR A 141 16.38 11.74 -0.76
CA THR A 141 15.49 10.88 -1.56
C THR A 141 14.14 10.73 -0.87
N VAL A 142 13.07 10.81 -1.65
CA VAL A 142 11.69 10.51 -1.21
C VAL A 142 11.15 9.33 -2.02
N VAL A 143 10.60 8.34 -1.33
CA VAL A 143 9.94 7.17 -1.94
C VAL A 143 8.43 7.29 -1.73
N LEU A 144 7.65 7.23 -2.82
CA LEU A 144 6.20 7.41 -2.81
C LEU A 144 5.49 6.07 -3.00
N LEU A 145 4.86 5.55 -1.95
CA LEU A 145 4.13 4.28 -1.96
C LEU A 145 2.62 4.55 -2.13
N HIS A 146 2.07 4.08 -3.24
CA HIS A 146 0.68 4.34 -3.63
C HIS A 146 -0.36 3.52 -2.85
N GLY A 147 -1.63 3.95 -2.88
CA GLY A 147 -2.77 3.22 -2.34
C GLY A 147 -3.28 2.11 -3.28
N LYS A 148 -4.22 1.29 -2.78
CA LYS A 148 -4.71 0.10 -3.51
C LYS A 148 -5.36 0.42 -4.87
N ASN A 149 -6.12 1.49 -4.99
CA ASN A 149 -6.79 1.87 -6.24
C ASN A 149 -5.94 2.78 -7.13
N PHE A 150 -4.72 3.05 -6.72
CA PHE A 150 -3.79 3.99 -7.35
C PHE A 150 -2.50 3.30 -7.78
N CYS A 151 -1.68 4.05 -8.50
CA CYS A 151 -0.39 3.68 -9.04
C CYS A 151 0.67 4.71 -8.67
N GLY A 152 1.93 4.44 -9.00
CA GLY A 152 2.96 5.46 -8.95
C GLY A 152 2.59 6.73 -9.75
N ALA A 153 1.89 6.57 -10.88
CA ALA A 153 1.43 7.68 -11.71
C ALA A 153 0.50 8.67 -10.98
N THR A 154 -0.26 8.23 -10.00
CA THR A 154 -1.18 9.12 -9.25
C THR A 154 -0.46 10.12 -8.35
N TRP A 155 0.86 9.98 -8.20
CA TRP A 155 1.72 10.93 -7.50
C TRP A 155 2.28 12.06 -8.39
N GLU A 156 1.81 12.20 -9.65
CA GLU A 156 2.33 13.16 -10.64
C GLU A 156 2.62 14.54 -10.04
N ALA A 157 1.61 15.20 -9.48
CA ALA A 157 1.77 16.54 -8.89
C ALA A 157 2.76 16.55 -7.72
N THR A 158 2.80 15.49 -6.91
CA THR A 158 3.73 15.35 -5.78
C THR A 158 5.15 15.09 -6.26
N ILE A 159 5.34 14.28 -7.30
CA ILE A 159 6.64 14.03 -7.93
C ILE A 159 7.23 15.35 -8.42
N HIS A 160 6.46 16.14 -9.18
CA HIS A 160 6.91 17.42 -9.71
C HIS A 160 7.28 18.38 -8.57
N ARG A 161 6.40 18.53 -7.59
CA ARG A 161 6.61 19.46 -6.48
C ARG A 161 7.83 19.12 -5.62
N LEU A 162 8.06 17.83 -5.35
CA LEU A 162 9.25 17.37 -4.62
C LEU A 162 10.52 17.54 -5.44
N SER A 163 10.47 17.23 -6.74
CA SER A 163 11.62 17.41 -7.65
C SER A 163 12.01 18.88 -7.78
N GLU A 164 11.05 19.81 -7.89
CA GLU A 164 11.29 21.26 -7.84
C GLU A 164 11.95 21.71 -6.53
N ALA A 165 11.60 21.07 -5.41
CA ALA A 165 12.19 21.30 -4.09
C ALA A 165 13.56 20.62 -3.88
N GLY A 166 14.10 19.98 -4.92
CA GLY A 166 15.43 19.37 -4.92
C GLY A 166 15.52 17.92 -4.45
N TYR A 167 14.41 17.24 -4.21
CA TYR A 167 14.41 15.83 -3.83
C TYR A 167 14.51 14.91 -5.05
N ARG A 168 15.32 13.84 -4.95
CA ARG A 168 15.16 12.68 -5.83
C ARG A 168 13.87 11.97 -5.45
N VAL A 169 13.00 11.65 -6.41
CA VAL A 169 11.71 11.02 -6.15
C VAL A 169 11.64 9.66 -6.83
N ILE A 170 11.34 8.61 -6.06
CA ILE A 170 11.16 7.25 -6.56
C ILE A 170 9.72 6.83 -6.27
N ALA A 171 8.97 6.48 -7.31
CA ALA A 171 7.58 6.06 -7.19
C ALA A 171 7.38 4.67 -7.85
N PRO A 172 7.53 3.57 -7.08
CA PRO A 172 7.31 2.24 -7.59
C PRO A 172 5.82 1.88 -7.64
N ASP A 173 5.43 1.09 -8.64
CA ASP A 173 4.23 0.27 -8.58
C ASP A 173 4.56 -1.00 -7.79
N GLN A 174 3.78 -1.32 -6.78
CA GLN A 174 4.00 -2.54 -6.02
C GLN A 174 3.62 -3.80 -6.82
N ILE A 175 4.22 -4.96 -6.51
CA ILE A 175 3.81 -6.23 -7.12
C ILE A 175 2.32 -6.47 -6.90
N GLY A 176 1.62 -6.87 -7.95
CA GLY A 176 0.15 -7.00 -7.98
C GLY A 176 -0.57 -5.76 -8.51
N PHE A 177 0.14 -4.64 -8.70
CA PHE A 177 -0.44 -3.36 -9.11
C PHE A 177 0.08 -2.90 -10.48
N CYS A 178 -0.73 -2.17 -11.17
CA CYS A 178 -0.42 -1.28 -12.31
C CYS A 178 0.57 -1.85 -13.32
N LYS A 179 1.75 -1.27 -13.51
CA LYS A 179 2.75 -1.73 -14.48
C LYS A 179 3.69 -2.80 -13.95
N SER A 180 3.55 -3.22 -12.70
CA SER A 180 4.32 -4.32 -12.12
C SER A 180 3.66 -5.68 -12.34
N SER A 181 4.44 -6.75 -12.19
CA SER A 181 4.00 -8.14 -12.36
C SER A 181 2.78 -8.50 -11.48
N LYS A 182 1.91 -9.34 -12.04
CA LYS A 182 0.73 -9.91 -11.36
C LYS A 182 0.80 -11.43 -11.37
N PRO A 183 1.56 -12.04 -10.43
CA PRO A 183 1.72 -13.48 -10.40
C PRO A 183 0.42 -14.21 -10.03
N GLU A 184 0.20 -15.39 -10.61
CA GLU A 184 -0.95 -16.24 -10.27
C GLU A 184 -0.85 -16.84 -8.87
N HIS A 185 0.37 -17.19 -8.47
CA HIS A 185 0.69 -17.80 -7.18
C HIS A 185 1.73 -16.94 -6.46
N TYR A 186 1.27 -16.18 -5.49
CA TYR A 186 2.12 -15.30 -4.69
C TYR A 186 1.50 -15.07 -3.32
N GLN A 187 2.25 -15.31 -2.28
CA GLN A 187 1.82 -15.00 -0.92
C GLN A 187 2.13 -13.54 -0.61
N TYR A 188 1.12 -12.70 -0.68
CA TYR A 188 1.26 -11.29 -0.33
C TYR A 188 1.42 -11.11 1.18
N SER A 189 2.41 -10.28 1.55
CA SER A 189 2.55 -9.71 2.90
C SER A 189 3.19 -8.35 2.82
N PHE A 190 2.90 -7.48 3.79
CA PHE A 190 3.59 -6.19 3.87
C PHE A 190 5.10 -6.35 4.04
N GLN A 191 5.55 -7.41 4.74
CA GLN A 191 6.96 -7.74 4.85
C GLN A 191 7.58 -8.07 3.48
N GLN A 192 6.86 -8.82 2.64
CA GLN A 192 7.39 -9.15 1.32
C GLN A 192 7.40 -7.93 0.39
N LEU A 193 6.36 -7.12 0.39
CA LEU A 193 6.32 -5.87 -0.38
C LEU A 193 7.41 -4.89 0.09
N ALA A 194 7.66 -4.79 1.40
CA ALA A 194 8.75 -3.99 1.94
C ALA A 194 10.13 -4.48 1.49
N ARG A 195 10.37 -5.81 1.50
CA ARG A 195 11.61 -6.39 0.96
C ARG A 195 11.80 -6.12 -0.53
N ASN A 196 10.75 -6.23 -1.33
CA ASN A 196 10.81 -5.93 -2.75
C ASN A 196 11.15 -4.45 -2.99
N THR A 197 10.51 -3.55 -2.24
CA THR A 197 10.80 -2.11 -2.30
C THR A 197 12.25 -1.82 -1.87
N HIS A 198 12.71 -2.44 -0.78
CA HIS A 198 14.08 -2.28 -0.31
C HIS A 198 15.10 -2.75 -1.36
N ALA A 199 14.90 -3.93 -1.95
CA ALA A 199 15.80 -4.45 -2.99
C ALA A 199 15.85 -3.54 -4.23
N LEU A 200 14.72 -2.93 -4.63
CA LEU A 200 14.71 -1.90 -5.65
C LEU A 200 15.58 -0.70 -5.24
N LEU A 201 15.40 -0.19 -4.01
CA LEU A 201 16.16 0.98 -3.53
C LEU A 201 17.66 0.69 -3.43
N GLU A 202 18.05 -0.50 -2.96
CA GLU A 202 19.45 -0.95 -2.98
C GLU A 202 20.02 -0.96 -4.40
N SER A 203 19.27 -1.49 -5.39
CA SER A 203 19.70 -1.52 -6.80
C SER A 203 19.91 -0.12 -7.40
N LEU A 204 19.20 0.88 -6.87
CA LEU A 204 19.30 2.29 -7.27
C LEU A 204 20.35 3.07 -6.45
N GLY A 205 21.08 2.40 -5.56
CA GLY A 205 22.10 3.00 -4.70
C GLY A 205 21.54 3.94 -3.63
N VAL A 206 20.25 3.79 -3.26
CA VAL A 206 19.61 4.57 -2.20
C VAL A 206 19.95 3.93 -0.86
N LYS A 207 20.66 4.65 -0.01
CA LYS A 207 21.08 4.17 1.32
C LYS A 207 20.07 4.46 2.40
N ASP A 208 19.38 5.59 2.25
CA ASP A 208 18.36 6.07 3.17
C ASP A 208 17.38 6.97 2.42
N ALA A 209 16.15 7.06 2.90
CA ALA A 209 15.10 7.86 2.26
C ALA A 209 14.00 8.28 3.25
N THR A 210 13.27 9.32 2.89
CA THR A 210 11.94 9.55 3.45
C THR A 210 10.94 8.63 2.75
N ILE A 211 10.20 7.85 3.53
CA ILE A 211 9.18 6.93 3.01
C ILE A 211 7.80 7.57 3.18
N VAL A 212 7.14 7.85 2.08
CA VAL A 212 5.79 8.44 2.04
C VAL A 212 4.81 7.36 1.60
N GLY A 213 3.77 7.10 2.38
CA GLY A 213 2.76 6.11 2.04
C GLY A 213 1.34 6.64 2.12
N HIS A 214 0.57 6.48 1.03
CA HIS A 214 -0.85 6.80 0.98
C HIS A 214 -1.70 5.53 1.15
N SER A 215 -2.73 5.59 1.99
CA SER A 215 -3.70 4.49 2.12
C SER A 215 -3.01 3.15 2.46
N THR A 216 -3.16 2.11 1.64
CA THR A 216 -2.43 0.83 1.76
C THR A 216 -0.91 1.03 1.72
N GLY A 217 -0.43 1.99 0.91
CA GLY A 217 0.97 2.39 0.91
C GLY A 217 1.43 2.92 2.27
N GLY A 218 0.53 3.46 3.09
CA GLY A 218 0.81 3.84 4.47
C GLY A 218 1.07 2.63 5.37
N MET A 219 0.29 1.55 5.26
CA MET A 219 0.58 0.29 5.96
C MET A 219 1.92 -0.30 5.53
N LEU A 220 2.21 -0.25 4.22
CA LEU A 220 3.51 -0.68 3.68
C LEU A 220 4.66 0.19 4.18
N ALA A 221 4.47 1.51 4.24
CA ALA A 221 5.47 2.46 4.75
C ALA A 221 5.80 2.20 6.23
N VAL A 222 4.78 1.93 7.06
CA VAL A 222 4.97 1.51 8.46
C VAL A 222 5.78 0.22 8.52
N ARG A 223 5.41 -0.79 7.74
CA ARG A 223 6.14 -2.06 7.70
C ARG A 223 7.58 -1.89 7.22
N TYR A 224 7.81 -1.07 6.19
CA TYR A 224 9.14 -0.75 5.71
C TYR A 224 9.99 -0.10 6.81
N ALA A 225 9.46 0.94 7.46
CA ALA A 225 10.14 1.66 8.52
C ALA A 225 10.51 0.77 9.72
N LEU A 226 9.64 -0.17 10.10
CA LEU A 226 9.91 -1.15 11.15
C LEU A 226 10.99 -2.18 10.77
N MET A 227 11.09 -2.55 9.49
CA MET A 227 12.10 -3.51 9.00
C MET A 227 13.45 -2.84 8.74
N TYR A 228 13.44 -1.57 8.31
CA TYR A 228 14.63 -0.82 7.89
C TYR A 228 14.72 0.53 8.61
N PRO A 229 14.74 0.55 9.97
CA PRO A 229 14.66 1.80 10.73
C PRO A 229 15.87 2.73 10.54
N ARG A 230 17.05 2.18 10.22
CA ARG A 230 18.26 2.98 9.98
C ARG A 230 18.33 3.58 8.57
N GLU A 231 17.51 3.09 7.66
CA GLU A 231 17.42 3.53 6.27
C GLU A 231 16.19 4.40 6.02
N THR A 232 15.33 4.56 7.04
CA THR A 232 14.16 5.42 7.02
C THR A 232 14.47 6.71 7.77
N GLN A 233 14.84 7.76 7.02
CA GLN A 233 15.14 9.08 7.61
C GLN A 233 13.89 9.72 8.23
N GLN A 234 12.74 9.55 7.60
CA GLN A 234 11.46 10.05 8.04
C GLN A 234 10.33 9.18 7.45
N LEU A 235 9.27 9.00 8.19
CA LEU A 235 8.04 8.36 7.74
C LEU A 235 6.95 9.42 7.53
N VAL A 236 6.27 9.38 6.38
CA VAL A 236 5.13 10.26 6.09
C VAL A 236 3.92 9.40 5.75
N LEU A 237 2.85 9.56 6.49
CA LEU A 237 1.62 8.79 6.38
C LEU A 237 0.48 9.69 5.89
N VAL A 238 0.05 9.49 4.65
CA VAL A 238 -1.02 10.27 3.99
C VAL A 238 -2.31 9.46 4.02
N ASN A 239 -3.26 9.87 4.84
CA ASN A 239 -4.51 9.12 5.07
C ASN A 239 -4.28 7.59 5.05
N PRO A 240 -3.35 7.06 5.86
CA PRO A 240 -3.04 5.64 5.84
C PRO A 240 -4.28 4.85 6.27
N ILE A 241 -4.53 3.69 5.65
CA ILE A 241 -5.42 2.71 6.26
C ILE A 241 -4.64 1.90 7.31
N GLY A 242 -5.35 1.07 8.11
CA GLY A 242 -4.68 0.29 9.17
C GLY A 242 -4.36 1.11 10.43
N LEU A 243 -4.96 2.30 10.60
CA LEU A 243 -4.98 3.02 11.87
C LEU A 243 -5.88 2.35 12.93
N GLU A 244 -6.61 1.32 12.52
CA GLU A 244 -7.46 0.47 13.34
C GLU A 244 -7.40 -0.97 12.88
N ASP A 245 -7.67 -1.92 13.77
CA ASP A 245 -7.85 -3.34 13.41
C ASP A 245 -9.35 -3.64 13.20
N TRP A 246 -9.75 -3.79 11.96
CA TRP A 246 -11.14 -4.06 11.57
C TRP A 246 -11.66 -5.38 12.11
N LYS A 247 -10.80 -6.41 12.22
CA LYS A 247 -11.15 -7.72 12.80
C LYS A 247 -11.55 -7.55 14.28
N ALA A 248 -10.70 -6.84 15.03
CA ALA A 248 -10.96 -6.56 16.45
C ALA A 248 -12.22 -5.70 16.67
N LYS A 249 -12.60 -4.90 15.68
CA LYS A 249 -13.83 -4.09 15.71
C LYS A 249 -15.07 -4.82 15.19
N GLY A 250 -14.93 -6.08 14.75
CA GLY A 250 -16.04 -6.93 14.34
C GLY A 250 -16.42 -6.88 12.87
N VAL A 251 -15.55 -6.34 12.00
CA VAL A 251 -15.73 -6.48 10.55
C VAL A 251 -15.54 -7.95 10.17
N PRO A 252 -16.50 -8.56 9.44
CA PRO A 252 -16.42 -9.97 9.08
C PRO A 252 -15.27 -10.25 8.11
N SER A 253 -14.60 -11.38 8.27
CA SER A 253 -13.62 -11.88 7.31
C SER A 253 -14.33 -12.31 6.03
N LEU A 254 -13.79 -11.92 4.89
CA LEU A 254 -14.19 -12.45 3.59
C LEU A 254 -13.07 -13.35 3.08
N SER A 255 -13.46 -14.47 2.45
CA SER A 255 -12.50 -15.33 1.78
C SER A 255 -11.88 -14.62 0.56
N VAL A 256 -10.71 -15.09 0.11
CA VAL A 256 -10.10 -14.61 -1.15
C VAL A 256 -11.07 -14.78 -2.33
N ASP A 257 -11.84 -15.90 -2.36
CA ASP A 257 -12.85 -16.12 -3.39
C ASP A 257 -14.00 -15.10 -3.34
N ASP A 258 -14.40 -14.67 -2.14
CA ASP A 258 -15.40 -13.59 -1.98
C ASP A 258 -14.88 -12.25 -2.47
N TRP A 259 -13.65 -11.92 -2.14
CA TRP A 259 -12.98 -10.73 -2.67
C TRP A 259 -12.86 -10.80 -4.19
N TYR A 260 -12.44 -11.94 -4.74
CA TYR A 260 -12.31 -12.15 -6.19
C TYR A 260 -13.65 -11.96 -6.92
N ARG A 261 -14.74 -12.56 -6.39
CA ARG A 261 -16.08 -12.36 -6.97
C ARG A 261 -16.54 -10.91 -6.94
N ARG A 262 -16.13 -10.13 -5.94
CA ARG A 262 -16.42 -8.69 -5.86
C ARG A 262 -15.58 -7.92 -6.88
N GLU A 263 -14.30 -8.19 -6.96
CA GLU A 263 -13.39 -7.54 -7.90
C GLU A 263 -13.81 -7.77 -9.35
N LEU A 264 -14.28 -8.96 -9.71
CA LEU A 264 -14.82 -9.23 -11.06
C LEU A 264 -16.03 -8.36 -11.44
N LYS A 265 -16.69 -7.73 -10.48
CA LYS A 265 -17.81 -6.80 -10.71
C LYS A 265 -17.39 -5.33 -10.78
N THR A 266 -16.10 -5.06 -10.65
CA THR A 266 -15.55 -3.70 -10.69
C THR A 266 -15.88 -3.02 -12.02
N SER A 267 -16.36 -1.77 -11.94
CA SER A 267 -16.75 -0.96 -13.08
C SER A 267 -16.38 0.50 -12.85
N ALA A 268 -16.26 1.29 -13.93
CA ALA A 268 -15.93 2.71 -13.83
C ALA A 268 -16.92 3.48 -12.93
N ASP A 269 -18.20 3.21 -13.07
CA ASP A 269 -19.22 3.86 -12.23
C ASP A 269 -19.13 3.46 -10.76
N GLY A 270 -18.79 2.19 -10.50
CA GLY A 270 -18.56 1.70 -9.14
C GLY A 270 -17.36 2.39 -8.49
N ILE A 271 -16.24 2.48 -9.22
CA ILE A 271 -15.02 3.18 -8.78
C ILE A 271 -15.34 4.66 -8.52
N ARG A 272 -15.95 5.34 -9.49
CA ARG A 272 -16.31 6.78 -9.37
C ARG A 272 -17.18 7.06 -8.16
N ARG A 273 -18.24 6.30 -7.94
CA ARG A 273 -19.11 6.46 -6.76
C ARG A 273 -18.35 6.26 -5.45
N TYR A 274 -17.50 5.24 -5.40
CA TYR A 274 -16.67 4.97 -4.23
C TYR A 274 -15.68 6.10 -3.95
N GLU A 275 -14.93 6.52 -4.95
CA GLU A 275 -13.95 7.60 -4.81
C GLU A 275 -14.61 8.93 -4.48
N GLN A 276 -15.70 9.30 -5.16
CA GLN A 276 -16.44 10.50 -4.85
C GLN A 276 -16.89 10.54 -3.38
N SER A 277 -17.50 9.46 -2.90
CA SER A 277 -18.03 9.42 -1.53
C SER A 277 -16.95 9.36 -0.47
N THR A 278 -15.82 8.69 -0.76
CA THR A 278 -14.80 8.33 0.24
C THR A 278 -13.52 9.14 0.07
N TYR A 279 -13.01 9.27 -1.18
CA TYR A 279 -11.73 9.92 -1.44
C TYR A 279 -11.83 11.42 -1.50
N TYR A 280 -12.95 11.94 -2.05
CA TYR A 280 -13.12 13.35 -2.35
C TYR A 280 -14.23 14.01 -1.51
N ALA A 281 -14.60 13.43 -0.37
CA ALA A 281 -15.58 13.97 0.57
C ALA A 281 -16.94 14.35 -0.09
N GLY A 282 -17.40 13.53 -1.03
CA GLY A 282 -18.64 13.74 -1.79
C GLY A 282 -18.51 14.66 -3.01
N GLN A 283 -17.37 15.33 -3.19
CA GLN A 283 -17.11 16.21 -4.33
C GLN A 283 -16.65 15.41 -5.54
N TRP A 284 -16.83 15.96 -6.75
CA TRP A 284 -16.32 15.39 -7.99
C TRP A 284 -15.78 16.49 -8.90
N ARG A 285 -14.58 16.28 -9.45
CA ARG A 285 -13.96 17.12 -10.44
C ARG A 285 -13.54 16.31 -11.67
N ALA A 286 -13.47 16.94 -12.82
CA ALA A 286 -13.13 16.25 -14.07
C ALA A 286 -11.71 15.68 -14.08
N ASP A 287 -10.80 16.30 -13.34
CA ASP A 287 -9.42 15.86 -13.20
C ASP A 287 -9.21 14.56 -12.38
N TYR A 288 -10.26 14.06 -11.72
CA TYR A 288 -10.25 12.73 -11.08
C TYR A 288 -10.57 11.60 -12.06
N GLU A 289 -11.29 11.91 -13.16
CA GLU A 289 -11.77 10.90 -14.11
C GLU A 289 -10.66 10.05 -14.76
N PRO A 290 -9.50 10.61 -15.14
CA PRO A 290 -8.41 9.79 -15.68
C PRO A 290 -7.99 8.63 -14.78
N TRP A 291 -8.03 8.80 -13.46
CA TRP A 291 -7.65 7.77 -12.48
C TRP A 291 -8.72 6.67 -12.37
N VAL A 292 -10.00 7.04 -12.44
CA VAL A 292 -11.10 6.07 -12.56
C VAL A 292 -10.92 5.24 -13.84
N GLN A 293 -10.63 5.89 -14.97
CA GLN A 293 -10.46 5.22 -16.25
C GLN A 293 -9.19 4.36 -16.30
N MET A 294 -8.12 4.76 -15.62
CA MET A 294 -6.90 3.97 -15.42
C MET A 294 -7.22 2.62 -14.76
N LEU A 295 -7.88 2.65 -13.61
CA LEU A 295 -8.23 1.44 -12.87
C LEU A 295 -9.28 0.60 -13.63
N ALA A 296 -10.39 1.21 -14.06
CA ALA A 296 -11.45 0.53 -14.78
C ALA A 296 -10.97 -0.08 -16.10
N GLY A 297 -9.98 0.54 -16.75
CA GLY A 297 -9.40 0.05 -18.00
C GLY A 297 -8.74 -1.31 -17.87
N MET A 298 -8.10 -1.61 -16.75
CA MET A 298 -7.54 -2.95 -16.49
C MET A 298 -8.65 -4.01 -16.34
N TYR A 299 -9.80 -3.63 -15.75
CA TYR A 299 -10.95 -4.53 -15.61
C TYR A 299 -11.77 -4.67 -16.91
N ARG A 300 -11.61 -3.75 -17.88
CA ARG A 300 -12.16 -3.88 -19.24
C ARG A 300 -11.24 -4.65 -20.18
N GLY A 301 -9.96 -4.75 -19.83
CA GLY A 301 -8.94 -5.39 -20.64
C GLY A 301 -8.94 -6.93 -20.55
N PRO A 302 -8.08 -7.58 -21.36
CA PRO A 302 -7.99 -9.05 -21.42
C PRO A 302 -7.44 -9.68 -20.13
N GLY A 303 -6.77 -8.90 -19.29
CA GLY A 303 -6.20 -9.34 -18.01
C GLY A 303 -7.14 -9.24 -16.81
N LYS A 304 -8.43 -9.00 -17.00
CA LYS A 304 -9.40 -8.79 -15.92
C LYS A 304 -9.29 -9.83 -14.79
N GLN A 305 -9.17 -11.11 -15.14
CA GLN A 305 -9.13 -12.19 -14.16
C GLN A 305 -7.89 -12.11 -13.26
N ILE A 306 -6.71 -11.93 -13.86
CA ILE A 306 -5.46 -11.86 -13.09
C ILE A 306 -5.37 -10.56 -12.27
N VAL A 307 -5.90 -9.46 -12.77
CA VAL A 307 -6.03 -8.19 -12.03
C VAL A 307 -6.94 -8.37 -10.82
N ALA A 308 -8.13 -8.93 -11.03
CA ALA A 308 -9.09 -9.20 -9.96
C ALA A 308 -8.54 -10.19 -8.91
N TRP A 309 -7.80 -11.22 -9.36
CA TRP A 309 -7.19 -12.22 -8.49
C TRP A 309 -6.13 -11.58 -7.56
N ASN A 310 -5.18 -10.85 -8.14
CA ASN A 310 -4.16 -10.16 -7.34
C ASN A 310 -4.79 -9.12 -6.39
N SER A 311 -5.81 -8.39 -6.86
CA SER A 311 -6.56 -7.45 -6.02
C SER A 311 -7.22 -8.15 -4.83
N ALA A 312 -7.79 -9.34 -5.02
CA ALA A 312 -8.40 -10.14 -3.95
C ALA A 312 -7.37 -10.60 -2.90
N LEU A 313 -6.21 -11.10 -3.35
CA LEU A 313 -5.10 -11.47 -2.47
C LEU A 313 -4.58 -10.28 -1.65
N LEU A 314 -4.53 -9.10 -2.27
CA LEU A 314 -4.12 -7.86 -1.61
C LEU A 314 -5.15 -7.39 -0.58
N TYR A 315 -6.46 -7.59 -0.80
CA TYR A 315 -7.48 -7.31 0.21
C TYR A 315 -7.33 -8.23 1.42
N ASP A 316 -7.08 -9.52 1.20
CA ASP A 316 -6.82 -10.47 2.28
C ASP A 316 -5.57 -10.08 3.09
N MET A 317 -4.48 -9.70 2.42
CA MET A 317 -3.27 -9.16 3.06
C MET A 317 -3.61 -7.94 3.94
N ILE A 318 -4.31 -6.95 3.38
CA ILE A 318 -4.66 -5.72 4.10
C ILE A 318 -5.49 -6.02 5.34
N TYR A 319 -6.50 -6.90 5.21
CA TYR A 319 -7.40 -7.25 6.31
C TYR A 319 -6.71 -8.07 7.39
N THR A 320 -5.81 -8.99 7.02
CA THR A 320 -5.22 -9.96 7.95
C THR A 320 -3.96 -9.46 8.66
N GLN A 321 -3.32 -8.38 8.17
CA GLN A 321 -2.02 -7.90 8.65
C GLN A 321 -2.10 -6.45 9.19
N PRO A 322 -2.76 -6.21 10.32
CA PRO A 322 -2.83 -4.89 10.93
C PRO A 322 -1.44 -4.42 11.38
N VAL A 323 -1.17 -3.11 11.24
CA VAL A 323 0.10 -2.48 11.66
C VAL A 323 -0.05 -1.61 12.90
N VAL A 324 -1.29 -1.31 13.31
CA VAL A 324 -1.60 -0.39 14.41
C VAL A 324 -0.96 -0.78 15.76
N TYR A 325 -0.75 -2.06 16.00
CA TYR A 325 -0.16 -2.56 17.25
C TYR A 325 1.34 -2.31 17.39
N GLU A 326 2.00 -1.90 16.30
CA GLU A 326 3.45 -1.72 16.24
C GLU A 326 3.86 -0.23 16.18
N PHE A 327 2.92 0.71 16.21
CA PHE A 327 3.20 2.14 16.11
C PHE A 327 4.17 2.64 17.17
N GLY A 328 4.11 2.10 18.39
CA GLY A 328 5.04 2.43 19.46
C GLY A 328 6.51 2.02 19.25
N GLN A 329 6.78 1.24 18.19
CA GLN A 329 8.14 0.78 17.81
C GLN A 329 8.77 1.63 16.70
N LEU A 330 8.04 2.60 16.13
CA LEU A 330 8.56 3.52 15.14
C LEU A 330 9.55 4.49 15.80
N SER A 331 10.79 4.50 15.35
CA SER A 331 11.90 5.25 15.96
C SER A 331 12.32 6.49 15.17
N MET A 332 11.73 6.72 14.01
CA MET A 332 12.02 7.86 13.13
C MET A 332 10.95 8.94 13.27
N PRO A 333 11.27 10.21 12.97
CA PRO A 333 10.26 11.27 12.88
C PRO A 333 9.15 10.87 11.94
N THR A 334 7.90 10.99 12.38
CA THR A 334 6.72 10.56 11.61
C THR A 334 5.76 11.72 11.42
N LEU A 335 5.42 12.02 10.17
CA LEU A 335 4.43 13.02 9.80
C LEU A 335 3.12 12.34 9.39
N LEU A 336 2.03 12.69 10.03
CA LEU A 336 0.68 12.25 9.71
C LEU A 336 -0.05 13.39 8.98
N LEU A 337 -0.49 13.15 7.75
CA LEU A 337 -1.27 14.08 6.92
C LEU A 337 -2.67 13.50 6.74
N ILE A 338 -3.67 14.01 7.46
CA ILE A 338 -4.96 13.37 7.64
C ILE A 338 -6.12 14.28 7.19
N GLY A 339 -6.82 13.86 6.13
CA GLY A 339 -8.10 14.44 5.73
C GLY A 339 -9.20 14.01 6.69
N GLN A 340 -9.87 14.98 7.30
CA GLN A 340 -10.83 14.76 8.39
C GLN A 340 -12.19 14.23 7.90
N LYS A 341 -12.45 14.31 6.58
CA LYS A 341 -13.68 13.78 5.94
C LYS A 341 -13.51 12.34 5.43
N ASP A 342 -12.32 11.75 5.64
CA ASP A 342 -12.08 10.35 5.27
C ASP A 342 -12.92 9.39 6.12
N THR A 343 -13.53 8.41 5.46
CA THR A 343 -14.34 7.36 6.09
C THR A 343 -13.95 5.96 5.65
N THR A 344 -12.74 5.83 5.09
CA THR A 344 -12.25 4.56 4.54
C THR A 344 -12.10 3.50 5.62
N ALA A 345 -12.70 2.33 5.38
CA ALA A 345 -12.50 1.13 6.19
C ALA A 345 -12.71 -0.12 5.34
N ILE A 346 -11.79 -1.07 5.42
CA ILE A 346 -11.85 -2.30 4.62
C ILE A 346 -12.99 -3.20 5.13
N GLY A 347 -13.78 -3.74 4.20
CA GLY A 347 -14.91 -4.61 4.52
C GLY A 347 -16.11 -3.91 5.16
N LYS A 348 -16.12 -2.58 5.20
CA LYS A 348 -17.19 -1.77 5.79
C LYS A 348 -18.58 -2.09 5.22
N ASP A 349 -18.66 -2.42 3.93
CA ASP A 349 -19.90 -2.79 3.24
C ASP A 349 -20.46 -4.15 3.67
N ALA A 350 -19.60 -5.07 4.13
CA ALA A 350 -19.98 -6.37 4.67
C ALA A 350 -20.31 -6.33 6.17
N ALA A 351 -19.95 -5.26 6.86
CA ALA A 351 -20.16 -5.12 8.29
C ALA A 351 -21.62 -4.80 8.66
N SER A 352 -22.03 -5.15 9.88
CA SER A 352 -23.33 -4.74 10.42
C SER A 352 -23.41 -3.22 10.61
N PRO A 353 -24.62 -2.63 10.69
CA PRO A 353 -24.77 -1.19 10.95
C PRO A 353 -24.02 -0.73 12.20
N GLU A 354 -24.04 -1.52 13.27
CA GLU A 354 -23.39 -1.22 14.54
C GLU A 354 -21.86 -1.21 14.42
N VAL A 355 -21.29 -2.10 13.61
CA VAL A 355 -19.87 -2.15 13.31
C VAL A 355 -19.48 -0.99 12.39
N ARG A 356 -20.27 -0.74 11.33
CA ARG A 356 -20.05 0.40 10.41
C ARG A 356 -19.98 1.74 11.13
N ALA A 357 -20.79 1.91 12.18
CA ALA A 357 -20.80 3.10 13.02
C ALA A 357 -19.55 3.29 13.90
N LYS A 358 -18.65 2.30 13.97
CA LYS A 358 -17.46 2.30 14.86
C LYS A 358 -16.13 2.32 14.11
N ILE A 359 -16.15 2.35 12.77
CA ILE A 359 -14.96 2.24 11.92
C ILE A 359 -14.86 3.40 10.95
N GLY A 360 -13.63 3.75 10.57
CA GLY A 360 -13.35 4.80 9.59
C GLY A 360 -13.57 6.22 10.13
N HIS A 361 -13.32 6.47 11.42
CA HIS A 361 -13.43 7.79 12.05
C HIS A 361 -12.04 8.47 12.07
N TYR A 362 -11.61 9.02 10.94
CA TYR A 362 -10.25 9.54 10.77
C TYR A 362 -9.87 10.68 11.71
N PRO A 363 -10.77 11.61 12.12
CA PRO A 363 -10.44 12.61 13.15
C PRO A 363 -9.94 12.02 14.46
N GLU A 364 -10.50 10.87 14.85
CA GLU A 364 -10.13 10.14 16.07
C GLU A 364 -8.93 9.21 15.83
N LEU A 365 -8.92 8.55 14.69
CA LEU A 365 -7.87 7.61 14.30
C LEU A 365 -6.52 8.32 14.10
N GLY A 366 -6.50 9.50 13.46
CA GLY A 366 -5.28 10.30 13.30
C GLY A 366 -4.68 10.73 14.63
N LYS A 367 -5.51 11.19 15.56
CA LYS A 367 -5.08 11.57 16.92
C LYS A 367 -4.59 10.38 17.74
N ALA A 368 -5.27 9.23 17.61
CA ALA A 368 -4.84 8.00 18.27
C ALA A 368 -3.49 7.51 17.75
N ALA A 369 -3.28 7.56 16.44
CA ALA A 369 -2.00 7.21 15.81
C ALA A 369 -0.89 8.17 16.25
N ALA A 370 -1.13 9.49 16.23
CA ALA A 370 -0.16 10.49 16.65
C ALA A 370 0.24 10.30 18.13
N LYS A 371 -0.70 9.85 18.98
CA LYS A 371 -0.39 9.54 20.38
C LYS A 371 0.40 8.24 20.55
N ALA A 372 0.21 7.26 19.67
CA ALA A 372 0.84 5.95 19.76
C ALA A 372 2.26 5.94 19.18
N ILE A 373 2.57 6.82 18.23
CA ILE A 373 3.87 6.96 17.60
C ILE A 373 4.75 7.90 18.44
N PRO A 374 5.97 7.49 18.86
CA PRO A 374 6.80 8.25 19.79
C PRO A 374 7.18 9.67 19.33
N ASP A 375 7.52 9.83 18.03
CA ASP A 375 7.90 11.13 17.44
C ASP A 375 6.97 11.43 16.25
N ALA A 376 5.74 11.87 16.56
CA ALA A 376 4.71 12.12 15.56
C ALA A 376 4.29 13.60 15.51
N THR A 377 4.20 14.12 14.29
CA THR A 377 3.54 15.38 13.97
C THR A 377 2.26 15.09 13.21
N LEU A 378 1.13 15.63 13.65
CA LEU A 378 -0.17 15.49 13.00
C LEU A 378 -0.59 16.81 12.33
N VAL A 379 -0.88 16.73 11.04
CA VAL A 379 -1.54 17.80 10.27
C VAL A 379 -2.91 17.32 9.85
N GLU A 380 -3.93 18.09 10.18
CA GLU A 380 -5.34 17.79 9.92
C GLU A 380 -5.89 18.70 8.82
N PHE A 381 -6.44 18.13 7.75
CA PHE A 381 -7.12 18.86 6.68
C PHE A 381 -8.64 18.77 6.90
N ALA A 382 -9.25 19.84 7.39
CA ALA A 382 -10.63 19.84 7.90
C ALA A 382 -11.67 19.37 6.87
N ASP A 383 -11.47 19.72 5.59
CA ASP A 383 -12.47 19.52 4.52
C ASP A 383 -12.06 18.47 3.49
N LEU A 384 -10.90 17.82 3.67
CA LEU A 384 -10.39 16.82 2.71
C LEU A 384 -10.76 15.40 3.13
N GLY A 385 -10.91 14.54 2.12
CA GLY A 385 -11.17 13.11 2.26
C GLY A 385 -9.90 12.27 2.24
N HIS A 386 -10.01 11.06 1.68
CA HIS A 386 -8.95 10.04 1.67
C HIS A 386 -7.74 10.37 0.78
N ALA A 387 -7.90 11.22 -0.22
CA ALA A 387 -6.84 11.58 -1.17
C ALA A 387 -6.53 13.09 -1.14
N PRO A 388 -6.01 13.63 -0.01
CA PRO A 388 -5.74 15.07 0.12
C PRO A 388 -4.75 15.58 -0.92
N GLN A 389 -3.76 14.78 -1.32
CA GLN A 389 -2.78 15.10 -2.37
C GLN A 389 -3.39 15.35 -3.75
N MET A 390 -4.61 14.88 -3.98
CA MET A 390 -5.35 15.08 -5.22
C MET A 390 -6.47 16.12 -5.06
N GLN A 391 -7.08 16.17 -3.89
CA GLN A 391 -8.21 17.02 -3.62
C GLN A 391 -7.83 18.49 -3.43
N ASP A 392 -6.75 18.76 -2.69
CA ASP A 392 -6.13 20.08 -2.52
C ASP A 392 -4.60 19.94 -2.56
N PRO A 393 -4.01 19.86 -3.77
CA PRO A 393 -2.57 19.69 -3.93
C PRO A 393 -1.75 20.80 -3.27
N ASP A 394 -2.23 22.04 -3.29
CA ASP A 394 -1.48 23.20 -2.76
C ASP A 394 -1.37 23.12 -1.23
N ALA A 395 -2.47 22.92 -0.53
CA ALA A 395 -2.48 22.75 0.92
C ALA A 395 -1.68 21.51 1.35
N PHE A 396 -1.85 20.39 0.61
CA PHE A 396 -1.12 19.15 0.86
C PHE A 396 0.39 19.32 0.69
N HIS A 397 0.85 19.86 -0.45
CA HIS A 397 2.29 20.02 -0.73
C HIS A 397 2.96 21.02 0.20
N LYS A 398 2.24 22.08 0.60
CA LYS A 398 2.74 23.00 1.63
C LYS A 398 3.02 22.25 2.93
N ALA A 399 2.07 21.51 3.45
CA ALA A 399 2.21 20.75 4.70
C ALA A 399 3.30 19.67 4.59
N LEU A 400 3.36 18.97 3.44
CA LEU A 400 4.40 17.96 3.18
C LEU A 400 5.80 18.58 3.22
N LEU A 401 6.05 19.67 2.48
CA LEU A 401 7.37 20.32 2.41
C LEU A 401 7.78 20.93 3.74
N GLU A 402 6.87 21.54 4.49
CA GLU A 402 7.12 22.05 5.84
C GLU A 402 7.51 20.89 6.79
N GLY A 403 6.80 19.77 6.73
CA GLY A 403 7.10 18.58 7.54
C GLY A 403 8.44 17.92 7.16
N LEU A 404 8.80 17.92 5.87
CA LEU A 404 10.11 17.42 5.41
C LEU A 404 11.28 18.31 5.85
N ALA A 405 11.07 19.62 5.92
CA ALA A 405 12.08 20.57 6.40
C ALA A 405 12.29 20.46 7.92
N GLY A 406 11.22 20.26 8.70
CA GLY A 406 11.27 20.16 10.17
C GLY A 406 12.10 18.97 10.66
N ALA A 407 12.07 17.85 9.95
CA ALA A 407 12.88 16.67 10.31
C ALA A 407 14.40 16.88 10.10
N SER A 408 14.80 17.86 9.26
CA SER A 408 16.22 18.13 8.96
C SER A 408 16.96 18.89 10.07
N THR A 409 16.24 19.45 11.03
CA THR A 409 16.82 20.30 12.11
C THR A 409 17.16 19.53 13.39
N ASN A 410 16.80 18.24 13.46
CA ASN A 410 16.94 17.40 14.66
C ASN A 410 18.09 16.37 14.60
N HIS A 411 19.02 16.51 13.64
CA HIS A 411 20.21 15.63 13.50
C HIS A 411 21.51 16.36 13.72
#